data_ec340c0620c3fff742baa04ca39130aa
#
_entry.id   ec340c0620c3fff742baa04ca39130aa
#
_cell.length_a   1.000
_cell.length_b   1.000
_cell.length_c   1.000
_cell.angle_alpha   90.00
_cell.angle_beta   90.00
_cell.angle_gamma   90.00
#
_symmetry.space_group_name_H-M   'P 1'
#
loop_
_entity.id
_entity.type
_entity.pdbx_description
1 polymer ?
#
loop_
_entity_poly.entity_id
_entity_poly.type
_entity_poly.pdbx_seq_one_letter_code
_entity_poly.pdbx_strand_id
1 'polypeptide(L)'
;MWPPNLTPDAQTGTGRYSARQLFNALRYGLRPTTTPDVQVTSAVPGQGNHPDRPDYLSPAMPWMYWRFMTDQELWDIAAYLQHGVRPVRQQVPSSGSPPDRWASVLGADKIGTHVMPPFPTQHEELRQPERREEIVRGRDLVASTGCTACHGGAAHAAQAGWLAGAGSAPGAPFDEFQIGPFRTRPRNLTPDNTTGMGRFSERQIFNALRYGLRPGETPDVEITSSVPGEGNFPRNPKYLAPPMPWPAWRHLTDRQLRDMAAYLKHGVKPVRNRVADSEGPPDFWASEYTPEKIGTYPAPAFPTAREAFRP
;
A
#
# COMPACT_ATOMS: atom_id res chain seq x y z
N MET A 1 16.38 12.09 1.93
CA MET A 1 15.16 12.47 1.19
C MET A 1 14.18 13.05 2.18
N TRP A 2 13.54 14.17 1.84
CA TRP A 2 12.55 14.82 2.71
C TRP A 2 11.16 14.70 2.08
N PRO A 3 10.13 14.28 2.83
CA PRO A 3 8.76 14.27 2.33
C PRO A 3 8.32 15.69 1.97
N PRO A 4 7.78 15.94 0.77
CA PRO A 4 7.32 17.27 0.37
C PRO A 4 6.06 17.66 1.13
N ASN A 5 5.78 18.98 1.17
CA ASN A 5 4.53 19.49 1.70
C ASN A 5 3.36 19.13 0.75
N LEU A 6 2.43 18.32 1.22
CA LEU A 6 1.24 17.88 0.45
C LEU A 6 0.01 18.77 0.70
N THR A 7 0.09 19.79 1.57
CA THR A 7 -1.03 20.72 1.74
C THR A 7 -1.13 21.66 0.54
N PRO A 8 -2.31 22.22 0.26
CA PRO A 8 -2.53 23.07 -0.91
C PRO A 8 -2.00 24.52 -0.73
N ASP A 9 -0.86 24.66 -0.06
CA ASP A 9 -0.15 25.94 -0.01
C ASP A 9 0.41 26.31 -1.39
N ALA A 10 0.10 27.51 -1.87
CA ALA A 10 0.47 27.94 -3.22
C ALA A 10 1.97 28.24 -3.41
N GLN A 11 2.77 28.25 -2.35
CA GLN A 11 4.19 28.52 -2.45
C GLN A 11 5.08 27.29 -2.12
N THR A 12 4.64 26.48 -1.17
CA THR A 12 5.45 25.37 -0.67
C THR A 12 4.80 23.99 -0.83
N GLY A 13 3.53 23.93 -1.17
CA GLY A 13 2.74 22.72 -1.21
C GLY A 13 2.21 22.34 -2.59
N THR A 14 1.18 21.51 -2.61
CA THR A 14 0.50 21.02 -3.83
C THR A 14 -0.34 22.07 -4.54
N GLY A 15 -0.65 23.20 -3.88
CA GLY A 15 -1.38 24.32 -4.50
C GLY A 15 -0.65 24.98 -5.68
N ARG A 16 0.59 24.61 -5.94
CA ARG A 16 1.37 25.03 -7.13
C ARG A 16 1.02 24.23 -8.38
N TYR A 17 0.33 23.12 -8.24
CA TYR A 17 0.08 22.16 -9.30
C TYR A 17 -1.40 22.04 -9.60
N SER A 18 -1.73 21.70 -10.83
CA SER A 18 -3.10 21.35 -11.19
C SER A 18 -3.49 19.96 -10.65
N ALA A 19 -4.80 19.71 -10.56
CA ALA A 19 -5.29 18.37 -10.24
C ALA A 19 -4.77 17.31 -11.22
N ARG A 20 -4.62 17.67 -12.50
CA ARG A 20 -4.07 16.79 -13.54
C ARG A 20 -2.60 16.44 -13.30
N GLN A 21 -1.79 17.41 -12.89
CA GLN A 21 -0.39 17.14 -12.52
C GLN A 21 -0.29 16.22 -11.30
N LEU A 22 -1.18 16.36 -10.31
CA LEU A 22 -1.25 15.44 -9.17
C LEU A 22 -1.71 14.03 -9.60
N PHE A 23 -2.71 13.95 -10.46
CA PHE A 23 -3.13 12.68 -11.06
C PHE A 23 -1.97 11.99 -11.80
N ASN A 24 -1.25 12.72 -12.67
CA ASN A 24 -0.10 12.19 -13.41
C ASN A 24 1.02 11.71 -12.46
N ALA A 25 1.22 12.38 -11.34
CA ALA A 25 2.17 11.97 -10.31
C ALA A 25 1.77 10.64 -9.65
N LEU A 26 0.50 10.46 -9.36
CA LEU A 26 -0.03 9.24 -8.75
C LEU A 26 -0.08 8.06 -9.75
N ARG A 27 -0.56 8.31 -10.98
CA ARG A 27 -0.74 7.28 -12.02
C ARG A 27 0.57 6.84 -12.66
N TYR A 28 1.41 7.81 -13.00
CA TYR A 28 2.60 7.59 -13.83
C TYR A 28 3.91 7.86 -13.09
N GLY A 29 3.85 8.34 -11.85
CA GLY A 29 5.03 8.70 -11.07
C GLY A 29 5.75 9.96 -11.56
N LEU A 30 5.15 10.75 -12.43
CA LEU A 30 5.76 11.92 -13.05
C LEU A 30 5.85 13.08 -12.04
N ARG A 31 7.02 13.73 -11.97
CA ARG A 31 7.19 14.89 -11.08
C ARG A 31 6.39 16.09 -11.59
N PRO A 32 5.49 16.67 -10.77
CA PRO A 32 4.70 17.83 -11.20
C PRO A 32 5.54 19.08 -11.54
N THR A 33 6.76 19.20 -10.96
CA THR A 33 7.65 20.35 -11.22
C THR A 33 8.28 20.36 -12.59
N THR A 34 8.45 19.20 -13.21
CA THR A 34 9.17 19.03 -14.47
C THR A 34 8.29 18.48 -15.60
N THR A 35 7.07 18.03 -15.25
CA THR A 35 6.12 17.51 -16.25
C THR A 35 5.11 18.60 -16.60
N PRO A 36 4.90 18.91 -17.89
CA PRO A 36 3.85 19.83 -18.33
C PRO A 36 2.46 19.42 -17.84
N ASP A 37 1.58 20.40 -17.70
CA ASP A 37 0.17 20.15 -17.34
C ASP A 37 -0.62 19.69 -18.58
N VAL A 38 -0.43 18.42 -18.95
CA VAL A 38 -1.07 17.77 -20.10
C VAL A 38 -1.72 16.46 -19.68
N GLN A 39 -2.74 16.05 -20.41
CA GLN A 39 -3.31 14.72 -20.23
C GLN A 39 -2.34 13.66 -20.77
N VAL A 40 -1.82 12.81 -19.88
CA VAL A 40 -1.00 11.65 -20.23
C VAL A 40 -1.93 10.46 -20.45
N THR A 41 -1.81 9.79 -21.60
CA THR A 41 -2.69 8.68 -22.01
C THR A 41 -1.93 7.37 -22.23
N SER A 42 -0.60 7.37 -22.03
CA SER A 42 0.24 6.18 -22.16
C SER A 42 1.24 6.12 -21.01
N ALA A 43 1.59 4.92 -20.57
CA ALA A 43 2.68 4.69 -19.62
C ALA A 43 4.05 4.54 -20.30
N VAL A 44 4.08 4.63 -21.62
CA VAL A 44 5.31 4.45 -22.41
C VAL A 44 5.92 5.82 -22.72
N PRO A 45 7.20 6.07 -22.36
CA PRO A 45 7.88 7.31 -22.69
C PRO A 45 7.78 7.65 -24.19
N GLY A 46 7.50 8.91 -24.50
CA GLY A 46 7.33 9.40 -25.87
C GLY A 46 5.96 9.12 -26.50
N GLN A 47 5.03 8.49 -25.79
CA GLN A 47 3.70 8.20 -26.31
C GLN A 47 2.62 8.85 -25.46
N GLY A 48 1.52 9.29 -26.08
CA GLY A 48 0.34 9.81 -25.37
C GLY A 48 0.67 10.93 -24.39
N ASN A 49 1.51 11.87 -24.77
CA ASN A 49 2.02 12.97 -23.94
C ASN A 49 2.87 12.53 -22.73
N HIS A 50 3.25 11.26 -22.61
CA HIS A 50 4.25 10.87 -21.64
C HIS A 50 5.61 11.43 -22.07
N PRO A 51 6.36 12.11 -21.19
CA PRO A 51 7.66 12.66 -21.56
C PRO A 51 8.62 11.60 -22.13
N ASP A 52 9.37 11.93 -23.17
CA ASP A 52 10.43 11.04 -23.72
C ASP A 52 11.49 10.71 -22.67
N ARG A 53 11.79 11.68 -21.82
CA ARG A 53 12.71 11.55 -20.67
C ARG A 53 11.94 11.89 -19.40
N PRO A 54 11.26 10.90 -18.82
CA PRO A 54 10.45 11.14 -17.64
C PRO A 54 11.32 11.39 -16.41
N ASP A 55 10.96 12.40 -15.65
CA ASP A 55 11.50 12.63 -14.31
C ASP A 55 10.53 12.02 -13.28
N TYR A 56 10.89 10.85 -12.78
CA TYR A 56 10.02 10.11 -11.87
C TYR A 56 10.18 10.55 -10.42
N LEU A 57 9.09 10.41 -9.68
CA LEU A 57 9.11 10.45 -8.23
C LEU A 57 10.02 9.33 -7.69
N SER A 58 10.67 9.59 -6.58
CA SER A 58 11.51 8.60 -5.91
C SER A 58 10.74 7.34 -5.55
N PRO A 59 11.37 6.15 -5.57
CA PRO A 59 10.76 4.89 -5.12
C PRO A 59 10.23 4.88 -3.69
N ALA A 60 10.70 5.80 -2.83
CA ALA A 60 10.11 5.99 -1.50
C ALA A 60 8.67 6.51 -1.55
N MET A 61 8.25 7.09 -2.68
CA MET A 61 6.88 7.39 -3.01
C MET A 61 6.30 6.18 -3.76
N PRO A 62 5.38 5.42 -3.18
CA PRO A 62 4.97 4.12 -3.72
C PRO A 62 3.97 4.23 -4.88
N TRP A 63 4.14 5.19 -5.79
CA TRP A 63 3.25 5.43 -6.93
C TRP A 63 3.12 4.20 -7.83
N MET A 64 4.14 3.36 -7.91
CA MET A 64 4.14 2.14 -8.70
C MET A 64 3.07 1.12 -8.25
N TYR A 65 2.50 1.30 -7.07
CA TYR A 65 1.36 0.52 -6.57
C TYR A 65 0.07 1.31 -6.69
N TRP A 66 0.05 2.59 -6.30
CA TRP A 66 -1.14 3.45 -6.41
C TRP A 66 -1.65 3.59 -7.83
N ARG A 67 -0.79 3.45 -8.84
CA ARG A 67 -1.18 3.46 -10.25
C ARG A 67 -2.20 2.39 -10.63
N PHE A 68 -2.43 1.36 -9.78
CA PHE A 68 -3.48 0.35 -9.97
C PHE A 68 -4.84 0.77 -9.44
N MET A 69 -4.93 1.88 -8.71
CA MET A 69 -6.22 2.48 -8.36
C MET A 69 -6.99 2.88 -9.62
N THR A 70 -8.31 2.97 -9.52
CA THR A 70 -9.15 3.51 -10.59
C THR A 70 -8.82 4.98 -10.85
N ASP A 71 -9.17 5.49 -12.03
CA ASP A 71 -9.01 6.91 -12.33
C ASP A 71 -9.80 7.77 -11.35
N GLN A 72 -11.02 7.35 -10.97
CA GLN A 72 -11.84 8.07 -10.01
C GLN A 72 -11.16 8.21 -8.65
N GLU A 73 -10.61 7.12 -8.10
CA GLU A 73 -9.89 7.15 -6.83
C GLU A 73 -8.68 8.09 -6.87
N LEU A 74 -7.93 8.11 -7.97
CA LEU A 74 -6.79 9.02 -8.12
C LEU A 74 -7.23 10.48 -8.24
N TRP A 75 -8.35 10.76 -8.93
CA TRP A 75 -8.93 12.08 -8.98
C TRP A 75 -9.46 12.52 -7.63
N ASP A 76 -10.08 11.62 -6.86
CA ASP A 76 -10.56 11.91 -5.50
C ASP A 76 -9.40 12.25 -4.56
N ILE A 77 -8.27 11.54 -4.66
CA ILE A 77 -7.05 11.87 -3.92
C ILE A 77 -6.53 13.26 -4.31
N ALA A 78 -6.45 13.56 -5.61
CA ALA A 78 -6.00 14.87 -6.09
C ALA A 78 -6.92 16.00 -5.60
N ALA A 79 -8.24 15.79 -5.67
CA ALA A 79 -9.23 16.74 -5.16
C ALA A 79 -9.11 16.95 -3.65
N TYR A 80 -8.95 15.89 -2.87
CA TYR A 80 -8.75 16.00 -1.42
C TYR A 80 -7.49 16.80 -1.08
N LEU A 81 -6.37 16.54 -1.75
CA LEU A 81 -5.11 17.26 -1.52
C LEU A 81 -5.24 18.77 -1.86
N GLN A 82 -6.10 19.14 -2.82
CA GLN A 82 -6.29 20.53 -3.23
C GLN A 82 -7.38 21.25 -2.43
N HIS A 83 -8.45 20.56 -2.06
CA HIS A 83 -9.66 21.18 -1.53
C HIS A 83 -10.05 20.72 -0.13
N GLY A 84 -9.57 19.53 0.31
CA GLY A 84 -9.94 18.92 1.59
C GLY A 84 -8.98 19.23 2.74
N VAL A 85 -7.76 19.69 2.46
CA VAL A 85 -6.73 19.96 3.46
C VAL A 85 -6.52 21.46 3.65
N ARG A 86 -6.31 21.93 4.89
CA ARG A 86 -5.94 23.33 5.14
C ARG A 86 -4.50 23.59 4.68
N PRO A 87 -4.23 24.75 4.00
CA PRO A 87 -2.87 25.07 3.59
C PRO A 87 -1.99 25.33 4.80
N VAL A 88 -0.81 24.75 4.78
CA VAL A 88 0.25 25.00 5.75
C VAL A 88 1.50 25.42 4.99
N ARG A 89 2.02 26.60 5.26
CA ARG A 89 3.26 27.07 4.66
C ARG A 89 4.44 26.42 5.35
N GLN A 90 5.09 25.50 4.68
CA GLN A 90 6.28 24.80 5.20
C GLN A 90 7.28 24.58 4.08
N GLN A 91 8.43 25.24 4.18
CA GLN A 91 9.54 25.01 3.27
C GLN A 91 10.22 23.69 3.61
N VAL A 92 10.25 22.78 2.66
CA VAL A 92 10.97 21.52 2.79
C VAL A 92 12.24 21.58 1.93
N PRO A 93 13.40 21.14 2.45
CA PRO A 93 14.64 21.11 1.67
C PRO A 93 14.49 20.28 0.40
N SER A 94 15.11 20.77 -0.69
CA SER A 94 15.14 20.03 -1.95
C SER A 94 15.91 18.71 -1.80
N SER A 95 15.47 17.66 -2.48
CA SER A 95 16.21 16.41 -2.54
C SER A 95 17.50 16.59 -3.34
N GLY A 96 18.61 16.14 -2.78
CA GLY A 96 19.95 16.34 -3.35
C GLY A 96 20.37 15.29 -4.40
N SER A 97 19.45 14.55 -5.02
CA SER A 97 19.82 13.55 -6.03
C SER A 97 19.41 13.99 -7.44
N PRO A 98 20.13 13.55 -8.49
CA PRO A 98 19.75 13.81 -9.86
C PRO A 98 18.29 13.39 -10.11
N PRO A 99 17.47 14.25 -10.73
CA PRO A 99 16.03 14.00 -10.86
C PRO A 99 15.71 12.79 -11.74
N ASP A 100 16.50 12.49 -12.73
CA ASP A 100 16.29 11.41 -13.70
C ASP A 100 16.88 10.05 -13.28
N ARG A 101 17.51 9.98 -12.09
CA ARG A 101 18.12 8.73 -11.59
C ARG A 101 17.16 7.56 -11.62
N TRP A 102 15.89 7.80 -11.32
CA TRP A 102 14.90 6.74 -11.17
C TRP A 102 14.38 6.20 -12.50
N ALA A 103 14.58 6.92 -13.62
CA ALA A 103 14.14 6.46 -14.93
C ALA A 103 14.77 5.11 -15.31
N SER A 104 16.01 4.85 -14.88
CA SER A 104 16.71 3.59 -15.14
C SER A 104 16.14 2.38 -14.39
N VAL A 105 15.32 2.59 -13.36
CA VAL A 105 14.78 1.52 -12.50
C VAL A 105 13.25 1.46 -12.47
N LEU A 106 12.57 2.49 -12.96
CA LEU A 106 11.12 2.63 -12.90
C LEU A 106 10.44 2.70 -14.27
N GLY A 107 11.15 2.36 -15.34
CA GLY A 107 10.56 2.26 -16.67
C GLY A 107 9.49 1.17 -16.77
N ALA A 108 8.57 1.32 -17.71
CA ALA A 108 7.48 0.36 -17.94
C ALA A 108 7.99 -1.05 -18.26
N ASP A 109 9.17 -1.17 -18.86
CA ASP A 109 9.88 -2.42 -19.11
C ASP A 109 10.28 -3.17 -17.84
N LYS A 110 10.43 -2.44 -16.71
CA LYS A 110 10.86 -2.99 -15.41
C LYS A 110 9.74 -3.16 -14.43
N ILE A 111 8.85 -2.20 -14.34
CA ILE A 111 7.74 -2.23 -13.37
C ILE A 111 6.41 -2.64 -13.99
N GLY A 112 6.36 -2.90 -15.30
CA GLY A 112 5.13 -3.22 -16.04
C GLY A 112 4.24 -2.01 -16.28
N THR A 113 3.07 -2.24 -16.88
CA THR A 113 2.05 -1.21 -17.11
C THR A 113 1.18 -1.02 -15.87
N HIS A 114 0.41 0.08 -15.80
CA HIS A 114 -0.57 0.31 -14.75
C HIS A 114 -1.85 -0.54 -14.91
N VAL A 115 -1.99 -1.23 -16.03
CA VAL A 115 -3.12 -2.13 -16.25
C VAL A 115 -2.77 -3.52 -15.73
N MET A 116 -3.52 -3.97 -14.74
CA MET A 116 -3.36 -5.34 -14.23
C MET A 116 -3.73 -6.35 -15.33
N PRO A 117 -2.99 -7.47 -15.45
CA PRO A 117 -3.36 -8.52 -16.38
C PRO A 117 -4.73 -9.10 -16.05
N PRO A 118 -5.46 -9.67 -17.04
CA PRO A 118 -6.73 -10.32 -16.77
C PRO A 118 -6.64 -11.35 -15.63
N PHE A 119 -7.66 -11.35 -14.76
CA PHE A 119 -7.78 -12.32 -13.68
C PHE A 119 -8.51 -13.59 -14.16
N PRO A 120 -8.03 -14.79 -13.83
CA PRO A 120 -6.81 -15.09 -13.08
C PRO A 120 -5.58 -15.20 -13.99
N THR A 121 -4.40 -14.81 -13.47
CA THR A 121 -3.08 -15.07 -14.08
C THR A 121 -2.59 -16.48 -13.77
N GLN A 122 -1.37 -16.84 -14.22
CA GLN A 122 -0.76 -18.14 -13.87
C GLN A 122 -0.50 -18.33 -12.36
N HIS A 123 -0.44 -17.25 -11.57
CA HIS A 123 -0.24 -17.27 -10.11
C HIS A 123 -1.53 -17.10 -9.33
N GLU A 124 -2.64 -17.00 -10.02
CA GLU A 124 -3.95 -16.79 -9.43
C GLU A 124 -4.92 -17.93 -9.78
N GLU A 125 -5.98 -18.07 -9.01
CA GLU A 125 -7.06 -19.01 -9.24
C GLU A 125 -8.36 -18.48 -8.62
N LEU A 126 -9.50 -18.88 -9.13
CA LEU A 126 -10.80 -18.52 -8.57
C LEU A 126 -11.38 -19.75 -7.86
N ARG A 127 -11.16 -19.88 -6.55
CA ARG A 127 -11.62 -21.01 -5.75
C ARG A 127 -13.11 -20.94 -5.38
N GLN A 128 -13.67 -19.74 -5.37
CA GLN A 128 -15.07 -19.47 -5.04
C GLN A 128 -15.70 -18.62 -6.15
N PRO A 129 -16.20 -19.25 -7.22
CA PRO A 129 -16.75 -18.54 -8.38
C PRO A 129 -17.90 -17.59 -8.05
N GLU A 130 -18.71 -17.92 -7.05
CA GLU A 130 -19.83 -17.12 -6.55
C GLU A 130 -19.39 -15.80 -5.88
N ARG A 131 -18.12 -15.72 -5.45
CA ARG A 131 -17.52 -14.53 -4.86
C ARG A 131 -16.55 -13.79 -5.80
N ARG A 132 -16.65 -14.05 -7.09
CA ARG A 132 -15.72 -13.50 -8.10
C ARG A 132 -15.51 -11.99 -7.96
N GLU A 133 -16.59 -11.23 -7.87
CA GLU A 133 -16.50 -9.76 -7.81
C GLU A 133 -15.76 -9.27 -6.54
N GLU A 134 -16.05 -9.90 -5.41
CA GLU A 134 -15.37 -9.62 -4.15
C GLU A 134 -13.87 -9.91 -4.24
N ILE A 135 -13.52 -11.07 -4.79
CA ILE A 135 -12.13 -11.51 -4.98
C ILE A 135 -11.37 -10.57 -5.93
N VAL A 136 -11.99 -10.14 -7.03
CA VAL A 136 -11.38 -9.20 -7.98
C VAL A 136 -11.15 -7.83 -7.34
N ARG A 137 -12.14 -7.28 -6.61
CA ARG A 137 -11.93 -6.03 -5.86
C ARG A 137 -10.79 -6.16 -4.82
N GLY A 138 -10.74 -7.30 -4.13
CA GLY A 138 -9.66 -7.59 -3.18
C GLY A 138 -8.28 -7.64 -3.84
N ARG A 139 -8.19 -8.19 -5.06
CA ARG A 139 -6.98 -8.20 -5.88
C ARG A 139 -6.47 -6.79 -6.17
N ASP A 140 -7.37 -5.92 -6.60
CA ASP A 140 -7.04 -4.55 -6.97
C ASP A 140 -6.56 -3.77 -5.73
N LEU A 141 -7.20 -3.99 -4.58
CA LEU A 141 -6.78 -3.42 -3.29
C LEU A 141 -5.41 -3.95 -2.84
N VAL A 142 -5.16 -5.26 -2.91
CA VAL A 142 -3.87 -5.87 -2.54
C VAL A 142 -2.74 -5.33 -3.42
N ALA A 143 -2.99 -5.11 -4.71
CA ALA A 143 -2.03 -4.49 -5.61
C ALA A 143 -1.80 -3.01 -5.29
N SER A 144 -2.87 -2.22 -5.16
CA SER A 144 -2.82 -0.76 -4.98
C SER A 144 -2.35 -0.34 -3.58
N THR A 145 -2.57 -1.15 -2.55
CA THR A 145 -2.05 -0.89 -1.20
C THR A 145 -0.60 -1.32 -1.00
N GLY A 146 0.04 -1.91 -2.03
CA GLY A 146 1.47 -2.21 -2.03
C GLY A 146 1.88 -3.46 -1.25
N CYS A 147 0.98 -4.40 -0.98
CA CYS A 147 1.33 -5.68 -0.33
C CYS A 147 2.48 -6.38 -1.05
N THR A 148 2.48 -6.33 -2.37
CA THR A 148 3.47 -6.98 -3.24
C THR A 148 4.85 -6.33 -3.19
N ALA A 149 4.97 -5.10 -2.71
CA ALA A 149 6.25 -4.43 -2.53
C ALA A 149 7.22 -5.23 -1.66
N CYS A 150 6.68 -5.86 -0.62
CA CYS A 150 7.44 -6.62 0.35
C CYS A 150 7.19 -8.14 0.21
N HIS A 151 5.94 -8.54 -0.05
CA HIS A 151 5.52 -9.95 -0.01
C HIS A 151 5.75 -10.72 -1.32
N GLY A 152 6.55 -10.19 -2.24
CA GLY A 152 6.96 -10.88 -3.48
C GLY A 152 6.05 -10.61 -4.68
N GLY A 153 6.60 -10.81 -5.88
CA GLY A 153 5.90 -10.57 -7.15
C GLY A 153 5.95 -9.14 -7.65
N ALA A 154 6.76 -8.30 -7.05
CA ALA A 154 6.94 -6.89 -7.43
C ALA A 154 5.60 -6.16 -7.63
N ALA A 155 5.37 -5.58 -8.81
CA ALA A 155 4.20 -4.74 -9.05
C ALA A 155 3.10 -5.41 -9.91
N HIS A 156 3.19 -6.72 -10.18
CA HIS A 156 2.34 -7.30 -11.22
C HIS A 156 2.00 -8.78 -10.95
N ALA A 157 0.71 -9.12 -10.97
CA ALA A 157 0.21 -10.47 -10.63
C ALA A 157 0.69 -11.61 -11.55
N ALA A 158 1.25 -11.29 -12.71
CA ALA A 158 1.86 -12.28 -13.60
C ALA A 158 3.33 -12.56 -13.29
N GLN A 159 3.96 -11.83 -12.36
CA GLN A 159 5.37 -12.01 -12.02
C GLN A 159 5.56 -13.16 -11.03
N ALA A 160 6.71 -13.84 -11.16
CA ALA A 160 7.08 -14.92 -10.27
C ALA A 160 7.10 -14.47 -8.80
N GLY A 161 6.73 -15.37 -7.89
CA GLY A 161 6.70 -15.09 -6.48
C GLY A 161 5.54 -14.21 -6.00
N TRP A 162 4.52 -13.98 -6.83
CA TRP A 162 3.36 -13.19 -6.46
C TRP A 162 2.83 -13.55 -5.06
N LEU A 163 2.96 -12.62 -4.11
CA LEU A 163 2.55 -12.75 -2.71
C LEU A 163 3.18 -13.92 -1.92
N ALA A 164 4.22 -14.57 -2.44
CA ALA A 164 4.79 -15.75 -1.81
C ALA A 164 5.84 -15.44 -0.72
N GLY A 165 6.12 -14.16 -0.44
CA GLY A 165 7.00 -13.72 0.65
C GLY A 165 8.48 -13.64 0.27
N ALA A 166 9.32 -13.34 1.24
CA ALA A 166 10.76 -13.19 1.07
C ALA A 166 11.41 -14.41 0.40
N GLY A 167 12.37 -14.16 -0.48
CA GLY A 167 13.09 -15.20 -1.23
C GLY A 167 12.29 -15.87 -2.36
N SER A 168 11.03 -15.48 -2.58
CA SER A 168 10.17 -16.10 -3.61
C SER A 168 10.40 -15.54 -5.01
N ALA A 169 10.96 -14.34 -5.13
CA ALA A 169 11.21 -13.69 -6.40
C ALA A 169 12.67 -13.19 -6.45
N PRO A 170 13.42 -13.49 -7.53
CA PRO A 170 14.78 -12.98 -7.69
C PRO A 170 14.80 -11.44 -7.68
N GLY A 171 15.67 -10.84 -6.87
CA GLY A 171 15.85 -9.39 -6.84
C GLY A 171 14.71 -8.62 -6.17
N ALA A 172 13.89 -9.26 -5.35
CA ALA A 172 12.89 -8.58 -4.52
C ALA A 172 13.57 -7.49 -3.66
N PRO A 173 13.10 -6.23 -3.70
CA PRO A 173 13.83 -5.13 -3.07
C PRO A 173 13.80 -5.15 -1.53
N PHE A 174 12.90 -5.93 -0.94
CA PHE A 174 12.64 -5.94 0.50
C PHE A 174 12.46 -7.37 1.03
N ASP A 175 13.53 -8.14 1.02
CA ASP A 175 13.51 -9.51 1.59
C ASP A 175 13.72 -9.54 3.10
N GLU A 176 14.27 -8.48 3.68
CA GLU A 176 14.54 -8.39 5.11
C GLU A 176 14.43 -6.95 5.63
N PHE A 177 13.94 -6.78 6.85
CA PHE A 177 13.87 -5.53 7.57
C PHE A 177 14.56 -5.64 8.92
N GLN A 178 15.40 -4.65 9.24
CA GLN A 178 16.01 -4.47 10.56
C GLN A 178 15.34 -3.29 11.28
N ILE A 179 14.80 -3.54 12.46
CA ILE A 179 14.10 -2.55 13.30
C ILE A 179 14.71 -2.59 14.69
N GLY A 180 15.67 -1.73 14.96
CA GLY A 180 16.44 -1.84 16.19
C GLY A 180 17.10 -3.23 16.31
N PRO A 181 16.90 -3.95 17.42
CA PRO A 181 17.43 -5.30 17.61
C PRO A 181 16.60 -6.40 16.93
N PHE A 182 15.45 -6.07 16.33
CA PHE A 182 14.54 -7.02 15.70
C PHE A 182 14.78 -7.10 14.19
N ARG A 183 14.86 -8.32 13.68
CA ARG A 183 14.97 -8.62 12.26
C ARG A 183 13.75 -9.43 11.81
N THR A 184 13.13 -9.01 10.72
CA THR A 184 11.94 -9.68 10.18
C THR A 184 11.96 -9.75 8.67
N ARG A 185 11.18 -10.68 8.12
CA ARG A 185 11.08 -10.94 6.69
C ARG A 185 9.60 -10.98 6.28
N PRO A 186 9.24 -10.44 5.10
CA PRO A 186 7.87 -10.50 4.60
C PRO A 186 7.37 -11.93 4.50
N ARG A 187 6.25 -12.24 5.12
CA ARG A 187 5.68 -13.58 5.19
C ARG A 187 5.00 -13.97 3.87
N ASN A 188 4.86 -15.27 3.68
CA ASN A 188 4.08 -15.85 2.59
C ASN A 188 2.58 -15.51 2.78
N LEU A 189 2.00 -14.73 1.87
CA LEU A 189 0.58 -14.35 1.87
C LEU A 189 -0.28 -15.27 1.00
N THR A 190 0.31 -16.24 0.29
CA THR A 190 -0.47 -17.20 -0.48
C THR A 190 -1.25 -18.15 0.44
N PRO A 191 -2.36 -18.73 -0.02
CA PRO A 191 -3.20 -19.59 0.83
C PRO A 191 -2.62 -21.01 1.04
N ASP A 192 -1.29 -21.13 1.13
CA ASP A 192 -0.65 -22.39 1.54
C ASP A 192 -0.94 -22.70 3.01
N ASN A 193 -1.43 -23.91 3.28
CA ASN A 193 -1.86 -24.33 4.61
C ASN A 193 -0.69 -24.64 5.57
N THR A 194 0.55 -24.64 5.09
CA THR A 194 1.73 -24.93 5.90
C THR A 194 2.55 -23.68 6.17
N THR A 195 2.75 -22.84 5.16
CA THR A 195 3.70 -21.72 5.21
C THR A 195 3.03 -20.37 4.99
N GLY A 196 1.79 -20.33 4.51
CA GLY A 196 1.08 -19.13 4.08
C GLY A 196 -0.16 -18.80 4.91
N MET A 197 -1.01 -17.95 4.33
CA MET A 197 -2.26 -17.47 4.94
C MET A 197 -3.37 -18.53 4.99
N GLY A 198 -3.18 -19.69 4.34
CA GLY A 198 -4.12 -20.81 4.42
C GLY A 198 -4.39 -21.28 5.84
N ARG A 199 -3.44 -21.08 6.76
CA ARG A 199 -3.54 -21.43 8.19
C ARG A 199 -4.54 -20.57 8.97
N PHE A 200 -4.95 -19.41 8.43
CA PHE A 200 -5.75 -18.43 9.14
C PHE A 200 -7.12 -18.26 8.48
N SER A 201 -8.12 -17.89 9.26
CA SER A 201 -9.44 -17.52 8.75
C SER A 201 -9.40 -16.14 8.07
N GLU A 202 -10.42 -15.85 7.25
CA GLU A 202 -10.59 -14.51 6.68
C GLU A 202 -10.76 -13.44 7.79
N ARG A 203 -11.41 -13.80 8.90
CA ARG A 203 -11.56 -12.92 10.07
C ARG A 203 -10.22 -12.60 10.73
N GLN A 204 -9.33 -13.57 10.87
CA GLN A 204 -7.97 -13.33 11.40
C GLN A 204 -7.16 -12.42 10.46
N ILE A 205 -7.30 -12.59 9.13
CA ILE A 205 -6.67 -11.70 8.15
C ILE A 205 -7.25 -10.29 8.24
N PHE A 206 -8.58 -10.16 8.34
CA PHE A 206 -9.26 -8.89 8.57
C PHE A 206 -8.73 -8.19 9.84
N ASN A 207 -8.65 -8.92 10.96
CA ASN A 207 -8.16 -8.39 12.22
C ASN A 207 -6.69 -7.91 12.12
N ALA A 208 -5.86 -8.59 11.32
CA ALA A 208 -4.50 -8.18 11.05
C ALA A 208 -4.44 -6.85 10.27
N LEU A 209 -5.29 -6.68 9.27
CA LEU A 209 -5.36 -5.45 8.46
C LEU A 209 -5.99 -4.29 9.22
N ARG A 210 -7.06 -4.53 9.99
CA ARG A 210 -7.81 -3.51 10.75
C ARG A 210 -7.10 -3.05 12.00
N TYR A 211 -6.59 -3.99 12.76
CA TYR A 211 -6.07 -3.76 14.11
C TYR A 211 -4.56 -4.03 14.25
N GLY A 212 -3.91 -4.47 13.20
CA GLY A 212 -2.49 -4.82 13.22
C GLY A 212 -2.17 -6.08 14.03
N LEU A 213 -3.15 -6.90 14.38
CA LEU A 213 -2.97 -8.06 15.25
C LEU A 213 -2.34 -9.24 14.47
N ARG A 214 -1.37 -9.92 15.07
CA ARG A 214 -0.75 -11.12 14.47
C ARG A 214 -1.73 -12.28 14.45
N PRO A 215 -2.08 -12.84 13.27
CA PRO A 215 -3.09 -13.90 13.18
C PRO A 215 -2.76 -15.16 13.98
N GLY A 216 -1.46 -15.53 14.06
CA GLY A 216 -1.04 -16.71 14.80
C GLY A 216 -1.02 -16.58 16.33
N GLU A 217 -1.13 -15.35 16.82
CA GLU A 217 -1.06 -15.04 18.27
C GLU A 217 -2.36 -14.41 18.79
N THR A 218 -3.31 -14.21 17.91
CA THR A 218 -4.63 -13.65 18.25
C THR A 218 -5.71 -14.70 18.00
N PRO A 219 -6.62 -14.94 18.94
CA PRO A 219 -7.76 -15.83 18.74
C PRO A 219 -8.60 -15.43 17.53
N ASP A 220 -9.24 -16.43 16.90
CA ASP A 220 -10.18 -16.20 15.79
C ASP A 220 -11.55 -15.77 16.34
N VAL A 221 -11.66 -14.51 16.71
CA VAL A 221 -12.87 -13.90 17.28
C VAL A 221 -13.20 -12.59 16.57
N GLU A 222 -14.45 -12.21 16.58
CA GLU A 222 -14.89 -10.88 16.15
C GLU A 222 -14.40 -9.84 17.16
N ILE A 223 -13.72 -8.81 16.68
CA ILE A 223 -13.22 -7.69 17.48
C ILE A 223 -14.11 -6.48 17.21
N THR A 224 -14.68 -5.93 18.29
CA THR A 224 -15.64 -4.81 18.22
C THR A 224 -15.14 -3.51 18.86
N SER A 225 -13.92 -3.52 19.41
CA SER A 225 -13.25 -2.34 19.98
C SER A 225 -11.80 -2.29 19.50
N SER A 226 -11.21 -1.11 19.50
CA SER A 226 -9.75 -0.92 19.30
C SER A 226 -9.00 -0.68 20.63
N VAL A 227 -9.71 -0.80 21.75
CA VAL A 227 -9.16 -0.60 23.09
C VAL A 227 -8.74 -1.94 23.69
N PRO A 228 -7.48 -2.10 24.13
CA PRO A 228 -7.00 -3.32 24.76
C PRO A 228 -7.88 -3.78 25.94
N GLY A 229 -8.36 -5.03 25.87
CA GLY A 229 -9.21 -5.63 26.88
C GLY A 229 -10.72 -5.39 26.69
N GLU A 230 -11.15 -4.66 25.67
CA GLU A 230 -12.56 -4.42 25.35
C GLU A 230 -12.95 -5.09 24.03
N GLY A 231 -14.23 -5.46 23.87
CA GLY A 231 -14.80 -5.96 22.62
C GLY A 231 -13.97 -7.08 21.95
N ASN A 232 -13.45 -8.01 22.74
CA ASN A 232 -12.54 -9.09 22.31
C ASN A 232 -11.17 -8.62 21.81
N PHE A 233 -10.84 -7.31 21.91
CA PHE A 233 -9.48 -6.88 21.62
C PHE A 233 -8.54 -7.42 22.70
N PRO A 234 -7.41 -8.06 22.33
CA PRO A 234 -6.50 -8.63 23.32
C PRO A 234 -6.03 -7.59 24.34
N ARG A 235 -6.02 -7.93 25.63
CA ARG A 235 -5.49 -7.05 26.69
C ARG A 235 -4.01 -6.72 26.46
N ASN A 236 -3.24 -7.71 25.97
CA ASN A 236 -1.83 -7.59 25.60
C ASN A 236 -1.71 -7.91 24.09
N PRO A 237 -2.00 -6.94 23.21
CA PRO A 237 -2.03 -7.19 21.78
C PRO A 237 -0.64 -7.46 21.23
N LYS A 238 -0.54 -8.42 20.34
CA LYS A 238 0.66 -8.73 19.55
C LYS A 238 0.53 -8.13 18.17
N TYR A 239 1.21 -7.02 17.94
CA TYR A 239 1.10 -6.27 16.69
C TYR A 239 2.03 -6.78 15.60
N LEU A 240 1.61 -6.59 14.34
CA LEU A 240 2.49 -6.70 13.19
C LEU A 240 3.64 -5.69 13.29
N ALA A 241 4.80 -6.05 12.79
CA ALA A 241 5.98 -5.19 12.84
C ALA A 241 5.79 -3.89 12.00
N PRO A 242 6.45 -2.77 12.39
CA PRO A 242 6.28 -1.46 11.76
C PRO A 242 6.41 -1.37 10.24
N PRO A 243 7.21 -2.21 9.51
CA PRO A 243 7.21 -2.20 8.06
C PRO A 243 5.86 -2.51 7.43
N MET A 244 4.96 -3.22 8.17
CA MET A 244 3.60 -3.46 7.74
C MET A 244 2.73 -2.24 8.03
N PRO A 245 2.27 -1.49 7.00
CA PRO A 245 1.62 -0.19 7.19
C PRO A 245 0.12 -0.30 7.56
N TRP A 246 -0.24 -1.25 8.44
CA TRP A 246 -1.61 -1.45 8.90
C TRP A 246 -2.23 -0.19 9.54
N PRO A 247 -1.47 0.74 10.18
CA PRO A 247 -2.08 1.96 10.70
C PRO A 247 -2.72 2.84 9.62
N ALA A 248 -2.25 2.75 8.37
CA ALA A 248 -2.88 3.41 7.23
C ALA A 248 -4.07 2.60 6.70
N TRP A 249 -3.91 1.29 6.53
CA TRP A 249 -4.97 0.43 5.96
C TRP A 249 -6.18 0.26 6.86
N ARG A 250 -6.05 0.41 8.18
CA ARG A 250 -7.19 0.33 9.11
C ARG A 250 -8.31 1.34 8.81
N HIS A 251 -8.04 2.37 7.99
CA HIS A 251 -9.03 3.35 7.59
C HIS A 251 -9.79 2.96 6.31
N LEU A 252 -9.41 1.88 5.64
CA LEU A 252 -10.23 1.27 4.60
C LEU A 252 -11.57 0.79 5.19
N THR A 253 -12.61 0.72 4.37
CA THR A 253 -13.92 0.20 4.83
C THR A 253 -13.83 -1.27 5.20
N ASP A 254 -14.76 -1.76 6.02
CA ASP A 254 -14.85 -3.18 6.37
C ASP A 254 -14.98 -4.06 5.12
N ARG A 255 -15.75 -3.60 4.13
CA ARG A 255 -15.90 -4.28 2.86
C ARG A 255 -14.55 -4.42 2.16
N GLN A 256 -13.79 -3.34 2.03
CA GLN A 256 -12.48 -3.38 1.36
C GLN A 256 -11.51 -4.34 2.05
N LEU A 257 -11.46 -4.33 3.38
CA LEU A 257 -10.59 -5.26 4.12
C LEU A 257 -11.05 -6.72 4.01
N ARG A 258 -12.37 -6.97 3.96
CA ARG A 258 -12.92 -8.31 3.69
C ARG A 258 -12.63 -8.76 2.26
N ASP A 259 -12.77 -7.89 1.26
CA ASP A 259 -12.42 -8.16 -0.14
C ASP A 259 -10.92 -8.55 -0.24
N MET A 260 -10.01 -7.84 0.45
CA MET A 260 -8.59 -8.21 0.51
C MET A 260 -8.38 -9.59 1.14
N ALA A 261 -9.05 -9.88 2.26
CA ALA A 261 -8.94 -11.19 2.92
C ALA A 261 -9.46 -12.33 2.01
N ALA A 262 -10.58 -12.10 1.32
CA ALA A 262 -11.15 -13.04 0.36
C ALA A 262 -10.18 -13.34 -0.80
N TYR A 263 -9.56 -12.31 -1.38
CA TYR A 263 -8.57 -12.51 -2.44
C TYR A 263 -7.36 -13.32 -1.96
N LEU A 264 -6.78 -12.98 -0.80
CA LEU A 264 -5.64 -13.69 -0.23
C LEU A 264 -5.94 -15.17 0.05
N LYS A 265 -7.19 -15.50 0.38
CA LYS A 265 -7.64 -16.88 0.65
C LYS A 265 -8.07 -17.66 -0.59
N HIS A 266 -8.70 -17.00 -1.56
CA HIS A 266 -9.45 -17.67 -2.62
C HIS A 266 -9.07 -17.22 -4.04
N GLY A 267 -8.25 -16.17 -4.18
CA GLY A 267 -7.85 -15.59 -5.47
C GLY A 267 -6.40 -15.87 -5.86
N VAL A 268 -5.59 -16.39 -4.95
CA VAL A 268 -4.15 -16.65 -5.15
C VAL A 268 -3.89 -18.15 -5.15
N LYS A 269 -3.00 -18.65 -6.02
CA LYS A 269 -2.53 -20.03 -5.96
C LYS A 269 -1.62 -20.24 -4.75
N PRO A 270 -1.73 -21.37 -4.03
CA PRO A 270 -0.83 -21.68 -2.93
C PRO A 270 0.59 -21.90 -3.43
N VAL A 271 1.53 -21.25 -2.78
CA VAL A 271 2.96 -21.48 -2.99
C VAL A 271 3.58 -21.86 -1.66
N ARG A 272 4.24 -23.03 -1.61
CA ARG A 272 4.96 -23.45 -0.42
C ARG A 272 6.30 -22.71 -0.36
N ASN A 273 6.37 -21.64 0.45
CA ASN A 273 7.59 -20.90 0.72
C ASN A 273 7.76 -20.70 2.23
N ARG A 274 8.76 -21.36 2.81
CA ARG A 274 9.08 -21.22 4.22
C ARG A 274 10.02 -20.03 4.41
N VAL A 275 9.43 -18.90 4.77
CA VAL A 275 10.19 -17.71 5.16
C VAL A 275 10.78 -17.92 6.56
N ALA A 276 12.07 -17.61 6.72
CA ALA A 276 12.77 -17.72 7.99
C ALA A 276 12.09 -16.90 9.09
N ASP A 277 12.11 -17.39 10.32
CA ASP A 277 11.48 -16.73 11.45
C ASP A 277 12.13 -15.38 11.76
N SER A 278 11.38 -14.50 12.39
CA SER A 278 11.90 -13.24 12.89
C SER A 278 12.86 -13.48 14.06
N GLU A 279 13.86 -12.63 14.18
CA GLU A 279 14.91 -12.72 15.19
C GLU A 279 14.91 -11.49 16.08
N GLY A 280 15.27 -11.64 17.36
CA GLY A 280 15.32 -10.55 18.34
C GLY A 280 14.03 -10.41 19.17
N PRO A 281 14.01 -9.47 20.11
CA PRO A 281 12.87 -9.29 21.00
C PRO A 281 11.66 -8.81 20.19
N PRO A 282 10.53 -9.54 20.25
CA PRO A 282 9.28 -9.11 19.64
C PRO A 282 8.66 -7.96 20.46
N ASP A 283 7.75 -7.22 19.82
CA ASP A 283 6.81 -6.30 20.47
C ASP A 283 7.37 -5.06 21.16
N PHE A 284 8.67 -4.71 20.99
CA PHE A 284 9.18 -3.46 21.55
C PHE A 284 8.52 -2.22 20.89
N TRP A 285 7.88 -2.39 19.72
CA TRP A 285 7.14 -1.33 19.03
C TRP A 285 5.69 -1.16 19.49
N ALA A 286 5.19 -1.96 20.44
CA ALA A 286 3.82 -1.82 20.91
C ALA A 286 3.52 -0.40 21.45
N SER A 287 4.51 0.24 22.08
CA SER A 287 4.44 1.62 22.53
C SER A 287 4.38 2.66 21.41
N GLU A 288 4.65 2.27 20.16
CA GLU A 288 4.53 3.13 18.99
C GLU A 288 3.11 3.12 18.39
N TYR A 289 2.26 2.19 18.80
CA TYR A 289 0.90 2.02 18.28
C TYR A 289 -0.18 2.55 19.21
N THR A 290 0.13 3.59 19.97
CA THR A 290 -0.87 4.28 20.79
C THR A 290 -1.69 5.27 19.95
N PRO A 291 -2.93 5.60 20.36
CA PRO A 291 -3.76 6.60 19.65
C PRO A 291 -3.06 7.95 19.45
N GLU A 292 -2.20 8.34 20.36
CA GLU A 292 -1.45 9.61 20.30
C GLU A 292 -0.44 9.60 19.14
N LYS A 293 0.13 8.43 18.81
CA LYS A 293 1.15 8.30 17.77
C LYS A 293 0.59 7.95 16.39
N ILE A 294 -0.39 7.05 16.34
CA ILE A 294 -0.96 6.58 15.07
C ILE A 294 -2.36 7.13 14.77
N GLY A 295 -2.90 7.99 15.65
CA GLY A 295 -4.26 8.50 15.57
C GLY A 295 -5.30 7.52 16.12
N THR A 296 -6.53 7.98 16.24
CA THR A 296 -7.67 7.18 16.69
C THR A 296 -8.26 6.34 15.57
N TYR A 297 -8.94 5.25 15.94
CA TYR A 297 -9.81 4.50 15.04
C TYR A 297 -11.17 4.26 15.74
N PRO A 298 -12.28 4.53 15.07
CA PRO A 298 -12.40 5.11 13.74
C PRO A 298 -11.81 6.51 13.63
N ALA A 299 -11.45 6.92 12.39
CA ALA A 299 -10.97 8.28 12.15
C ALA A 299 -12.04 9.31 12.54
N PRO A 300 -11.64 10.51 13.00
CA PRO A 300 -12.58 11.60 13.23
C PRO A 300 -13.36 11.93 11.96
N ALA A 301 -14.62 12.37 12.12
CA ALA A 301 -15.43 12.79 10.98
C ALA A 301 -14.79 13.96 10.24
N PHE A 302 -14.88 13.92 8.91
CA PHE A 302 -14.47 15.05 8.06
C PHE A 302 -15.50 16.21 8.13
N PRO A 303 -15.06 17.47 8.19
CA PRO A 303 -13.67 17.93 8.28
C PRO A 303 -13.17 18.00 9.72
N THR A 304 -11.93 17.58 9.94
CA THR A 304 -11.21 17.79 11.20
C THR A 304 -10.67 19.22 11.32
N ALA A 305 -10.02 19.57 12.44
CA ALA A 305 -9.40 20.87 12.60
C ALA A 305 -8.31 21.21 11.54
N ARG A 306 -7.72 20.19 10.90
CA ARG A 306 -6.70 20.34 9.85
C ARG A 306 -7.28 20.23 8.44
N GLU A 307 -8.57 20.07 8.33
CA GLU A 307 -9.30 19.92 7.08
C GLU A 307 -10.32 21.03 6.89
N ALA A 308 -10.72 21.26 5.67
CA ALA A 308 -11.80 22.17 5.32
C ALA A 308 -12.30 21.83 3.93
N PHE A 309 -13.61 21.84 3.74
CA PHE A 309 -14.17 21.81 2.40
C PHE A 309 -13.95 23.20 1.75
N ARG A 310 -13.22 23.21 0.64
CA ARG A 310 -13.00 24.42 -0.17
C ARG A 310 -13.50 24.13 -1.59
N PRO A 311 -14.41 24.99 -2.08
CA PRO A 311 -14.96 24.85 -3.42
C PRO A 311 -13.91 25.01 -4.51
#